data_a7f1a5fc3dbc6e3cba20955d4b3f674e
#
_entry.id   a7f1a5fc3dbc6e3cba20955d4b3f674e
#
_cell.length_a   1.000
_cell.length_b   1.000
_cell.length_c   1.000
_cell.angle_alpha   90.00
_cell.angle_beta   90.00
_cell.angle_gamma   90.00
#
_symmetry.space_group_name_H-M   'P 1'
#
loop_
_entity.id
_entity.type
_entity.pdbx_description
1 polymer ?
#
loop_
_entity_poly.entity_id
_entity_poly.type
_entity_poly.pdbx_seq_one_letter_code
_entity_poly.pdbx_strand_id
1 'polypeptide(L)'
;EIGPTYYFAPPRVFETQLTNVMIRMEDAGRFKRWLFRVFMDHAKKVGPDILDGNTVGAWDRFKYGLGNLFVYGPLKNTLGFSRVRVGYTAGEAIGPEIFDFYRSLGINLKQLYGQTEASVFITQQPDGQVRSDTVGVPSPGVELRIGDNGEVYYRSPGTFVEYFKNPESTADTKDAEGWVATGDAGFIEPETG
;
A
#
# COMPACT_ATOMS: atom_id res chain seq x y z
N GLU A 1 -4.39 -23.69 3.14
CA GLU A 1 -4.15 -22.25 2.94
C GLU A 1 -4.51 -21.49 4.22
N ILE A 2 -3.63 -20.54 4.64
CA ILE A 2 -3.81 -19.81 5.90
C ILE A 2 -4.89 -18.73 5.76
N GLY A 3 -5.00 -18.07 4.60
CA GLY A 3 -5.97 -17.02 4.33
C GLY A 3 -5.84 -15.85 5.30
N PRO A 4 -4.77 -15.04 5.23
CA PRO A 4 -4.49 -13.96 6.17
C PRO A 4 -5.58 -12.89 6.13
N THR A 5 -5.81 -12.23 7.28
CA THR A 5 -6.69 -11.04 7.36
C THR A 5 -5.91 -9.73 7.29
N TYR A 6 -4.64 -9.77 7.61
CA TYR A 6 -3.66 -8.71 7.46
C TYR A 6 -2.52 -9.20 6.56
N TYR A 7 -2.09 -8.39 5.62
CA TYR A 7 -1.02 -8.74 4.70
C TYR A 7 -0.03 -7.60 4.57
N PHE A 8 1.24 -7.87 4.83
CA PHE A 8 2.32 -6.91 4.68
C PHE A 8 3.42 -7.51 3.82
N ALA A 9 3.78 -6.84 2.75
CA ALA A 9 4.84 -7.29 1.86
C ALA A 9 5.49 -6.11 1.10
N PRO A 10 6.76 -6.24 0.70
CA PRO A 10 7.39 -5.25 -0.16
C PRO A 10 6.75 -5.25 -1.57
N PRO A 11 6.86 -4.14 -2.33
CA PRO A 11 6.27 -3.98 -3.66
C PRO A 11 6.59 -5.13 -4.63
N ARG A 12 7.81 -5.65 -4.58
CA ARG A 12 8.25 -6.75 -5.45
C ARG A 12 7.39 -8.02 -5.34
N VAL A 13 6.81 -8.28 -4.19
CA VAL A 13 5.92 -9.44 -4.01
C VAL A 13 4.64 -9.24 -4.79
N PHE A 14 4.04 -8.05 -4.71
CA PHE A 14 2.84 -7.67 -5.47
C PHE A 14 3.11 -7.68 -6.97
N GLU A 15 4.24 -7.14 -7.40
CA GLU A 15 4.68 -7.14 -8.79
C GLU A 15 4.82 -8.56 -9.34
N THR A 16 5.51 -9.43 -8.61
CA THR A 16 5.70 -10.83 -9.02
C THR A 16 4.36 -11.57 -9.13
N GLN A 17 3.45 -11.35 -8.19
CA GLN A 17 2.12 -11.95 -8.24
C GLN A 17 1.31 -11.44 -9.44
N LEU A 18 1.33 -10.13 -9.72
CA LEU A 18 0.67 -9.54 -10.89
C LEU A 18 1.24 -10.11 -12.19
N THR A 19 2.57 -10.17 -12.31
CA THR A 19 3.25 -10.74 -13.48
C THR A 19 2.80 -12.19 -13.72
N ASN A 20 2.75 -13.01 -12.67
CA ASN A 20 2.27 -14.38 -12.78
C ASN A 20 0.79 -14.47 -13.23
N VAL A 21 -0.06 -13.56 -12.78
CA VAL A 21 -1.44 -13.46 -13.25
C VAL A 21 -1.48 -13.14 -14.74
N MET A 22 -0.70 -12.15 -15.18
CA MET A 22 -0.69 -11.73 -16.58
C MET A 22 -0.18 -12.84 -17.51
N ILE A 23 0.89 -13.54 -17.15
CA ILE A 23 1.41 -14.70 -17.90
C ILE A 23 0.33 -15.78 -18.03
N ARG A 24 -0.33 -16.16 -16.93
CA ARG A 24 -1.40 -17.16 -16.96
C ARG A 24 -2.61 -16.71 -17.80
N MET A 25 -2.86 -15.42 -17.86
CA MET A 25 -3.93 -14.87 -18.69
C MET A 25 -3.56 -14.85 -20.18
N GLU A 26 -2.30 -14.69 -20.55
CA GLU A 26 -1.84 -14.83 -21.93
C GLU A 26 -2.01 -16.27 -22.46
N ASP A 27 -1.77 -17.26 -21.61
CA ASP A 27 -1.96 -18.67 -21.92
C ASP A 27 -3.44 -19.12 -21.88
N ALA A 28 -4.32 -18.27 -21.35
CA ALA A 28 -5.74 -18.61 -21.22
C ALA A 28 -6.48 -18.60 -22.57
N GLY A 29 -7.54 -19.41 -22.67
CA GLY A 29 -8.42 -19.42 -23.82
C GLY A 29 -9.04 -18.04 -24.11
N ARG A 30 -9.37 -17.78 -25.38
CA ARG A 30 -9.86 -16.47 -25.88
C ARG A 30 -11.04 -15.90 -25.08
N PHE A 31 -11.99 -16.75 -24.70
CA PHE A 31 -13.14 -16.33 -23.92
C PHE A 31 -12.75 -15.86 -22.51
N LYS A 32 -11.88 -16.61 -21.81
CA LYS A 32 -11.40 -16.25 -20.48
C LYS A 32 -10.61 -14.96 -20.48
N ARG A 33 -9.75 -14.75 -21.50
CA ARG A 33 -9.01 -13.49 -21.69
C ARG A 33 -9.93 -12.30 -21.93
N TRP A 34 -10.93 -12.49 -22.79
CA TRP A 34 -11.93 -11.44 -23.06
C TRP A 34 -12.70 -11.08 -21.79
N LEU A 35 -13.19 -12.07 -21.05
CA LEU A 35 -13.92 -11.87 -19.80
C LEU A 35 -13.06 -11.13 -18.76
N PHE A 36 -11.82 -11.57 -18.58
CA PHE A 36 -10.86 -10.92 -17.69
C PHE A 36 -10.66 -9.45 -18.07
N ARG A 37 -10.40 -9.14 -19.34
CA ARG A 37 -10.20 -7.78 -19.81
C ARG A 37 -11.42 -6.90 -19.55
N VAL A 38 -12.59 -7.32 -19.95
CA VAL A 38 -13.84 -6.54 -19.79
C VAL A 38 -14.12 -6.20 -18.32
N PHE A 39 -13.97 -7.17 -17.43
CA PHE A 39 -14.20 -6.93 -16.02
C PHE A 39 -13.07 -6.12 -15.37
N MET A 40 -11.81 -6.37 -15.70
CA MET A 40 -10.70 -5.59 -15.16
C MET A 40 -10.73 -4.12 -15.60
N ASP A 41 -11.08 -3.84 -16.86
CA ASP A 41 -11.27 -2.47 -17.33
C ASP A 41 -12.40 -1.74 -16.57
N HIS A 42 -13.45 -2.46 -16.21
CA HIS A 42 -14.51 -1.92 -15.36
C HIS A 42 -14.05 -1.74 -13.91
N ALA A 43 -13.37 -2.74 -13.35
CA ALA A 43 -12.86 -2.70 -11.99
C ALA A 43 -11.90 -1.51 -11.75
N LYS A 44 -11.02 -1.23 -12.69
CA LYS A 44 -10.10 -0.08 -12.62
C LYS A 44 -10.83 1.27 -12.53
N LYS A 45 -12.04 1.36 -13.10
CA LYS A 45 -12.82 2.60 -13.11
C LYS A 45 -13.60 2.84 -11.82
N VAL A 46 -14.12 1.77 -11.21
CA VAL A 46 -15.07 1.90 -10.09
C VAL A 46 -14.64 1.17 -8.82
N GLY A 47 -13.67 0.27 -8.92
CA GLY A 47 -13.22 -0.56 -7.79
C GLY A 47 -12.65 0.26 -6.63
N PRO A 48 -11.72 1.20 -6.87
CA PRO A 48 -11.20 2.08 -5.83
C PRO A 48 -12.30 2.89 -5.15
N ASP A 49 -13.23 3.47 -5.92
CA ASP A 49 -14.36 4.23 -5.36
C ASP A 49 -15.28 3.37 -4.49
N ILE A 50 -15.58 2.15 -4.94
CA ILE A 50 -16.37 1.19 -4.16
C ILE A 50 -15.65 0.82 -2.87
N LEU A 51 -14.33 0.62 -2.95
CA LEU A 51 -13.50 0.25 -1.80
C LEU A 51 -13.43 1.38 -0.77
N ASP A 52 -13.31 2.62 -1.22
CA ASP A 52 -13.23 3.82 -0.37
C ASP A 52 -14.60 4.32 0.11
N GLY A 53 -15.69 3.63 -0.27
CA GLY A 53 -17.04 3.97 0.15
C GLY A 53 -17.66 5.13 -0.61
N ASN A 54 -17.07 5.56 -1.73
CA ASN A 54 -17.58 6.62 -2.57
C ASN A 54 -18.89 6.21 -3.29
N THR A 55 -19.63 7.22 -3.74
CA THR A 55 -20.90 6.99 -4.45
C THR A 55 -20.63 6.49 -5.87
N VAL A 56 -21.05 5.26 -6.15
CA VAL A 56 -20.97 4.63 -7.48
C VAL A 56 -22.38 4.28 -7.94
N GLY A 57 -22.65 4.46 -9.24
CA GLY A 57 -23.94 4.14 -9.85
C GLY A 57 -24.39 2.70 -9.58
N ALA A 58 -25.70 2.49 -9.40
CA ALA A 58 -26.26 1.16 -9.08
C ALA A 58 -25.92 0.11 -10.15
N TRP A 59 -25.91 0.50 -11.43
CA TRP A 59 -25.54 -0.38 -12.53
C TRP A 59 -24.05 -0.77 -12.49
N ASP A 60 -23.17 0.18 -12.21
CA ASP A 60 -21.74 -0.09 -12.09
C ASP A 60 -21.42 -0.98 -10.89
N ARG A 61 -22.11 -0.77 -9.77
CA ARG A 61 -22.02 -1.62 -8.59
C ARG A 61 -22.51 -3.04 -8.87
N PHE A 62 -23.62 -3.19 -9.59
CA PHE A 62 -24.12 -4.51 -10.03
C PHE A 62 -23.11 -5.22 -10.94
N LYS A 63 -22.58 -4.51 -11.95
CA LYS A 63 -21.57 -5.05 -12.87
C LYS A 63 -20.27 -5.43 -12.15
N TYR A 64 -19.85 -4.62 -11.17
CA TYR A 64 -18.72 -4.95 -10.32
C TYR A 64 -18.97 -6.22 -9.48
N GLY A 65 -20.18 -6.39 -8.98
CA GLY A 65 -20.63 -7.61 -8.29
C GLY A 65 -20.54 -8.87 -9.16
N LEU A 66 -20.96 -8.79 -10.43
CA LEU A 66 -20.76 -9.86 -11.40
C LEU A 66 -19.27 -10.14 -11.65
N GLY A 67 -18.47 -9.09 -11.79
CA GLY A 67 -17.02 -9.21 -11.90
C GLY A 67 -16.40 -9.90 -10.67
N ASN A 68 -16.90 -9.61 -9.48
CA ASN A 68 -16.43 -10.28 -8.27
C ASN A 68 -16.78 -11.78 -8.27
N LEU A 69 -17.96 -12.15 -8.76
CA LEU A 69 -18.35 -13.56 -8.85
C LEU A 69 -17.48 -14.34 -9.86
N PHE A 70 -17.22 -13.79 -11.03
CA PHE A 70 -16.61 -14.52 -12.15
C PHE A 70 -15.09 -14.31 -12.31
N VAL A 71 -14.56 -13.17 -11.84
CA VAL A 71 -13.16 -12.79 -12.07
C VAL A 71 -12.44 -12.43 -10.76
N TYR A 72 -12.89 -11.39 -10.03
CA TYR A 72 -12.11 -10.85 -8.91
C TYR A 72 -12.08 -11.80 -7.71
N GLY A 73 -13.21 -12.43 -7.38
CA GLY A 73 -13.29 -13.42 -6.29
C GLY A 73 -12.37 -14.62 -6.51
N PRO A 74 -12.50 -15.33 -7.64
CA PRO A 74 -11.58 -16.41 -8.00
C PRO A 74 -10.12 -15.98 -8.03
N LEU A 75 -9.82 -14.78 -8.53
CA LEU A 75 -8.46 -14.26 -8.58
C LEU A 75 -7.92 -13.97 -7.17
N LYS A 76 -8.68 -13.28 -6.32
CA LYS A 76 -8.31 -13.07 -4.91
C LYS A 76 -8.08 -14.37 -4.17
N ASN A 77 -8.91 -15.38 -4.42
CA ASN A 77 -8.73 -16.71 -3.83
C ASN A 77 -7.42 -17.37 -4.27
N THR A 78 -7.10 -17.29 -5.55
CA THR A 78 -5.85 -17.83 -6.10
C THR A 78 -4.61 -17.11 -5.54
N LEU A 79 -4.69 -15.80 -5.32
CA LEU A 79 -3.63 -14.98 -4.76
C LEU A 79 -3.54 -15.05 -3.23
N GLY A 80 -4.50 -15.68 -2.56
CA GLY A 80 -4.57 -15.76 -1.10
C GLY A 80 -5.17 -14.53 -0.41
N PHE A 81 -5.79 -13.62 -1.16
CA PHE A 81 -6.33 -12.35 -0.65
C PHE A 81 -7.82 -12.36 -0.31
N SER A 82 -8.51 -13.49 -0.42
CA SER A 82 -9.97 -13.57 -0.19
C SER A 82 -10.41 -13.11 1.21
N ARG A 83 -9.54 -13.22 2.22
CA ARG A 83 -9.83 -12.88 3.61
C ARG A 83 -9.10 -11.63 4.10
N VAL A 84 -8.24 -11.04 3.25
CA VAL A 84 -7.48 -9.84 3.60
C VAL A 84 -8.43 -8.67 3.80
N ARG A 85 -8.37 -8.06 4.98
CA ARG A 85 -9.12 -6.85 5.34
C ARG A 85 -8.32 -5.59 5.07
N VAL A 86 -7.00 -5.67 5.30
CA VAL A 86 -6.06 -4.59 5.01
C VAL A 86 -4.72 -5.18 4.59
N GLY A 87 -4.15 -4.61 3.55
CA GLY A 87 -2.79 -4.90 3.09
C GLY A 87 -1.93 -3.65 3.16
N TYR A 88 -0.66 -3.80 3.49
CA TYR A 88 0.32 -2.73 3.44
C TYR A 88 1.50 -3.12 2.55
N THR A 89 2.04 -2.11 1.90
CA THR A 89 3.33 -2.20 1.20
C THR A 89 4.25 -1.08 1.67
N ALA A 90 5.53 -1.38 1.76
CA ALA A 90 6.57 -0.45 2.20
C ALA A 90 7.95 -0.88 1.71
N GLY A 91 8.95 0.00 1.92
CA GLY A 91 10.35 -0.21 1.60
C GLY A 91 10.77 0.37 0.25
N GLU A 92 9.85 0.44 -0.69
CA GLU A 92 10.02 1.05 -2.01
C GLU A 92 8.68 1.63 -2.46
N ALA A 93 8.71 2.57 -3.41
CA ALA A 93 7.48 3.05 -4.04
C ALA A 93 6.87 1.93 -4.91
N ILE A 94 5.63 1.57 -4.62
CA ILE A 94 4.88 0.68 -5.51
C ILE A 94 4.38 1.48 -6.71
N GLY A 95 4.64 1.01 -7.92
CA GLY A 95 4.15 1.69 -9.12
C GLY A 95 2.61 1.81 -9.12
N PRO A 96 2.05 2.93 -9.62
CA PRO A 96 0.60 3.17 -9.60
C PRO A 96 -0.19 2.07 -10.29
N GLU A 97 0.33 1.50 -11.38
CA GLU A 97 -0.35 0.41 -12.09
C GLU A 97 -0.54 -0.85 -11.24
N ILE A 98 0.46 -1.21 -10.42
CA ILE A 98 0.41 -2.36 -9.54
C ILE A 98 -0.53 -2.06 -8.37
N PHE A 99 -0.40 -0.88 -7.79
CA PHE A 99 -1.24 -0.43 -6.68
C PHE A 99 -2.73 -0.42 -7.06
N ASP A 100 -3.05 0.22 -8.19
CA ASP A 100 -4.40 0.32 -8.72
C ASP A 100 -4.99 -1.03 -9.12
N PHE A 101 -4.17 -1.95 -9.62
CA PHE A 101 -4.61 -3.31 -9.91
C PHE A 101 -5.19 -3.99 -8.66
N TYR A 102 -4.48 -3.98 -7.55
CA TYR A 102 -4.95 -4.63 -6.32
C TYR A 102 -6.16 -3.92 -5.72
N ARG A 103 -6.16 -2.60 -5.71
CA ARG A 103 -7.30 -1.82 -5.22
C ARG A 103 -8.55 -2.01 -6.10
N SER A 104 -8.38 -2.13 -7.41
CA SER A 104 -9.49 -2.43 -8.33
C SER A 104 -10.18 -3.76 -8.05
N LEU A 105 -9.45 -4.75 -7.52
CA LEU A 105 -10.01 -6.02 -7.06
C LEU A 105 -10.77 -5.92 -5.72
N GLY A 106 -10.79 -4.76 -5.09
CA GLY A 106 -11.37 -4.54 -3.76
C GLY A 106 -10.44 -5.00 -2.62
N ILE A 107 -9.14 -5.03 -2.85
CA ILE A 107 -8.15 -5.28 -1.80
C ILE A 107 -7.75 -3.92 -1.21
N ASN A 108 -7.99 -3.72 0.08
CA ASN A 108 -7.61 -2.49 0.79
C ASN A 108 -6.09 -2.44 0.98
N LEU A 109 -5.39 -2.24 -0.15
CA LEU A 109 -3.94 -2.06 -0.17
C LEU A 109 -3.61 -0.60 0.09
N LYS A 110 -2.68 -0.36 1.00
CA LYS A 110 -2.20 0.94 1.45
C LYS A 110 -0.68 0.99 1.40
N GLN A 111 -0.14 2.19 1.35
CA GLN A 111 1.27 2.43 1.54
C GLN A 111 1.54 2.87 2.98
N LEU A 112 2.71 2.54 3.46
CA LEU A 112 3.30 3.10 4.67
C LEU A 112 4.77 3.41 4.41
N TYR A 113 5.30 4.37 5.15
CA TYR A 113 6.72 4.68 5.18
C TYR A 113 7.26 4.49 6.59
N GLY A 114 8.46 3.95 6.66
CA GLY A 114 9.15 3.77 7.91
C GLY A 114 10.47 3.02 7.76
N GLN A 115 11.13 2.87 8.88
CA GLN A 115 12.42 2.19 8.97
C GLN A 115 12.51 1.37 10.26
N THR A 116 13.53 0.54 10.37
CA THR A 116 13.74 -0.33 11.53
C THR A 116 13.85 0.46 12.83
N GLU A 117 14.49 1.61 12.79
CA GLU A 117 14.68 2.55 13.90
C GLU A 117 13.37 3.13 14.44
N ALA A 118 12.32 3.12 13.65
CA ALA A 118 10.95 3.58 14.00
C ALA A 118 10.01 2.42 14.35
N SER A 119 10.50 1.18 14.51
CA SER A 119 9.66 -0.01 14.59
C SER A 119 8.68 -0.10 13.41
N VAL A 120 9.15 0.27 12.23
CA VAL A 120 8.45 0.31 10.92
C VAL A 120 7.59 1.55 10.68
N PHE A 121 6.87 2.06 11.66
CA PHE A 121 5.76 3.00 11.42
C PHE A 121 6.17 4.47 11.62
N ILE A 122 6.48 5.19 10.54
CA ILE A 122 6.58 6.66 10.54
C ILE A 122 5.30 7.26 9.99
N THR A 123 4.89 6.90 8.76
CA THR A 123 3.62 7.33 8.18
C THR A 123 2.80 6.14 7.70
N GLN A 124 1.51 6.32 7.56
CA GLN A 124 0.59 5.34 6.99
C GLN A 124 -0.62 6.01 6.36
N GLN A 125 -1.19 5.39 5.36
CA GLN A 125 -2.41 5.87 4.71
C GLN A 125 -3.65 5.48 5.54
N PRO A 126 -4.49 6.43 5.98
CA PRO A 126 -5.77 6.12 6.61
C PRO A 126 -6.80 5.64 5.57
N ASP A 127 -7.90 5.05 6.04
CA ASP A 127 -9.04 4.71 5.17
C ASP A 127 -9.63 5.98 4.54
N GLY A 128 -9.99 5.91 3.27
CA GLY A 128 -10.54 7.04 2.51
C GLY A 128 -9.54 8.10 2.05
N GLN A 129 -8.25 7.96 2.39
CA GLN A 129 -7.16 8.86 1.96
C GLN A 129 -6.01 8.07 1.34
N VAL A 130 -6.36 7.08 0.53
CA VAL A 130 -5.38 6.17 -0.06
C VAL A 130 -5.06 6.62 -1.48
N ARG A 131 -3.79 6.94 -1.75
CA ARG A 131 -3.28 7.39 -3.06
C ARG A 131 -2.00 6.62 -3.42
N SER A 132 -1.76 6.44 -4.72
CA SER A 132 -0.56 5.74 -5.20
C SER A 132 0.73 6.57 -5.13
N ASP A 133 0.61 7.89 -4.97
CA ASP A 133 1.70 8.86 -5.01
C ASP A 133 2.13 9.39 -3.64
N THR A 134 1.52 8.93 -2.55
CA THR A 134 1.86 9.33 -1.18
C THR A 134 2.06 8.13 -0.26
N VAL A 135 2.76 8.37 0.85
CA VAL A 135 2.94 7.37 1.92
C VAL A 135 2.04 7.62 3.13
N GLY A 136 1.12 8.57 3.00
CA GLY A 136 0.12 8.91 4.02
C GLY A 136 0.59 9.93 5.04
N VAL A 137 -0.10 9.94 6.17
CA VAL A 137 0.09 10.90 7.27
C VAL A 137 0.89 10.27 8.41
N PRO A 138 1.49 11.07 9.32
CA PRO A 138 2.19 10.53 10.49
C PRO A 138 1.32 9.53 11.27
N SER A 139 1.93 8.42 11.63
CA SER A 139 1.25 7.40 12.46
C SER A 139 0.90 7.95 13.84
N PRO A 140 -0.11 7.42 14.54
CA PRO A 140 -0.49 7.91 15.85
C PRO A 140 0.69 7.98 16.84
N GLY A 141 0.92 9.16 17.40
CA GLY A 141 2.02 9.42 18.33
C GLY A 141 3.38 9.70 17.67
N VAL A 142 3.44 9.75 16.35
CA VAL A 142 4.63 10.14 15.60
C VAL A 142 4.57 11.63 15.27
N GLU A 143 5.63 12.34 15.60
CA GLU A 143 5.90 13.69 15.13
C GLU A 143 6.85 13.62 13.93
N LEU A 144 6.56 14.37 12.88
CA LEU A 144 7.34 14.38 11.65
C LEU A 144 7.67 15.82 11.25
N ARG A 145 8.86 16.03 10.76
CA ARG A 145 9.26 17.31 10.14
C ARG A 145 10.16 17.05 8.94
N ILE A 146 10.19 18.01 8.02
CA ILE A 146 11.15 18.04 6.92
C ILE A 146 12.20 19.10 7.25
N GLY A 147 13.46 18.73 7.21
CA GLY A 147 14.57 19.64 7.41
C GLY A 147 14.79 20.58 6.22
N ASP A 148 15.59 21.61 6.41
CA ASP A 148 15.90 22.61 5.36
C ASP A 148 16.61 21.98 4.14
N ASN A 149 17.25 20.84 4.33
CA ASN A 149 17.89 20.02 3.29
C ASN A 149 16.89 19.05 2.59
N GLY A 150 15.61 19.06 2.96
CA GLY A 150 14.59 18.15 2.45
C GLY A 150 14.59 16.77 3.11
N GLU A 151 15.40 16.53 4.12
CA GLU A 151 15.47 15.26 4.84
C GLU A 151 14.27 15.09 5.79
N VAL A 152 13.76 13.88 5.88
CA VAL A 152 12.69 13.51 6.80
C VAL A 152 13.26 13.24 8.20
N TYR A 153 12.69 13.88 9.21
CA TYR A 153 12.95 13.64 10.63
C TYR A 153 11.68 13.19 11.32
N TYR A 154 11.81 12.25 12.24
CA TYR A 154 10.67 11.83 13.06
C TYR A 154 11.05 11.71 14.53
N ARG A 155 10.04 11.76 15.39
CA ARG A 155 10.11 11.43 16.81
C ARG A 155 8.89 10.60 17.19
N SER A 156 9.10 9.45 17.83
CA SER A 156 7.99 8.55 18.19
C SER A 156 8.31 7.71 19.41
N PRO A 157 7.26 7.18 20.09
CA PRO A 157 7.44 6.19 21.16
C PRO A 157 8.08 4.89 20.70
N GLY A 158 7.99 4.58 19.39
CA GLY A 158 8.58 3.39 18.76
C GLY A 158 10.03 3.56 18.32
N THR A 159 10.66 4.70 18.63
CA THR A 159 12.05 4.94 18.27
C THR A 159 13.00 3.96 18.98
N PHE A 160 13.99 3.46 18.24
CA PHE A 160 15.01 2.56 18.75
C PHE A 160 15.76 3.15 19.95
N VAL A 161 16.32 2.30 20.80
CA VAL A 161 17.11 2.74 21.94
C VAL A 161 18.48 3.21 21.49
N GLU A 162 19.24 2.32 20.87
CA GLU A 162 20.60 2.57 20.40
C GLU A 162 21.05 1.52 19.38
N TYR A 163 22.05 1.81 18.59
CA TYR A 163 22.77 0.80 17.82
C TYR A 163 23.72 0.02 18.73
N PHE A 164 23.61 -1.30 18.67
CA PHE A 164 24.38 -2.18 19.54
C PHE A 164 25.89 -1.95 19.40
N LYS A 165 26.54 -1.59 20.52
CA LYS A 165 27.98 -1.29 20.58
C LYS A 165 28.47 -0.21 19.59
N ASN A 166 27.59 0.69 19.18
CA ASN A 166 27.91 1.77 18.26
C ASN A 166 27.29 3.11 18.72
N PRO A 167 27.81 3.70 19.80
CA PRO A 167 27.29 4.95 20.32
C PRO A 167 27.50 6.14 19.39
N GLU A 168 28.53 6.13 18.56
CA GLU A 168 28.82 7.18 17.58
C GLU A 168 27.68 7.25 16.55
N SER A 169 27.37 6.14 15.86
CA SER A 169 26.24 6.10 14.91
C SER A 169 24.90 6.39 15.59
N THR A 170 24.74 6.05 16.86
CA THR A 170 23.51 6.38 17.60
C THR A 170 23.39 7.90 17.78
N ALA A 171 24.46 8.59 18.15
CA ALA A 171 24.47 10.04 18.32
C ALA A 171 24.31 10.80 16.99
N ASP A 172 24.85 10.25 15.90
CA ASP A 172 24.70 10.81 14.56
C ASP A 172 23.28 10.70 14.01
N THR A 173 22.55 9.63 14.40
CA THR A 173 21.21 9.34 13.89
C THR A 173 20.12 9.95 14.76
N LYS A 174 20.30 9.97 16.08
CA LYS A 174 19.29 10.43 17.05
C LYS A 174 19.85 11.52 17.94
N ASP A 175 19.21 12.68 17.93
CA ASP A 175 19.60 13.82 18.76
C ASP A 175 19.14 13.68 20.23
N ALA A 176 19.59 14.63 21.07
CA ALA A 176 19.24 14.64 22.49
C ALA A 176 17.73 14.90 22.78
N GLU A 177 17.01 15.45 21.82
CA GLU A 177 15.58 15.73 21.89
C GLU A 177 14.72 14.55 21.41
N GLY A 178 15.37 13.48 20.91
CA GLY A 178 14.77 12.26 20.43
C GLY A 178 14.33 12.30 18.96
N TRP A 179 14.74 13.31 18.20
CA TRP A 179 14.55 13.34 16.76
C TRP A 179 15.54 12.40 16.07
N VAL A 180 15.03 11.66 15.11
CA VAL A 180 15.80 10.70 14.31
C VAL A 180 15.86 11.20 12.87
N ALA A 181 17.06 11.33 12.35
CA ALA A 181 17.35 11.58 10.95
C ALA A 181 17.17 10.28 10.16
N THR A 182 16.33 10.28 9.12
CA THR A 182 16.05 9.06 8.36
C THR A 182 17.02 8.78 7.23
N GLY A 183 17.71 9.82 6.75
CA GLY A 183 18.52 9.76 5.54
C GLY A 183 17.70 9.80 4.25
N ASP A 184 16.36 9.83 4.35
CA ASP A 184 15.47 9.88 3.21
C ASP A 184 15.01 11.32 2.94
N ALA A 185 14.85 11.66 1.66
CA ALA A 185 14.26 12.93 1.24
C ALA A 185 12.75 12.82 1.11
N GLY A 186 12.04 13.87 1.52
CA GLY A 186 10.58 13.93 1.41
C GLY A 186 10.05 15.36 1.43
N PHE A 187 8.77 15.49 1.16
CA PHE A 187 8.05 16.75 1.29
C PHE A 187 6.62 16.49 1.78
N ILE A 188 6.05 17.50 2.43
CA ILE A 188 4.64 17.47 2.84
C ILE A 188 3.81 18.08 1.72
N GLU A 189 2.82 17.34 1.23
CA GLU A 189 1.94 17.83 0.19
C GLU A 189 0.97 18.86 0.77
N PRO A 190 0.92 20.11 0.20
CA PRO A 190 0.13 21.20 0.81
C PRO A 190 -1.37 20.95 0.89
N GLU A 191 -1.91 20.11 -0.01
CA GLU A 191 -3.35 19.87 -0.12
C GLU A 191 -3.88 18.79 0.83
N THR A 192 -3.02 17.90 1.27
CA THR A 192 -3.41 16.72 2.07
C THR A 192 -2.71 16.61 3.42
N GLY A 193 -1.67 17.38 3.65
CA GLY A 193 -0.93 17.44 4.92
C GLY A 193 0.07 16.32 5.11
#